data_2e25f511d1541300072a2194cebab6ac
#
_entry.id   2e25f511d1541300072a2194cebab6ac
#
_cell.length_a   1.000
_cell.length_b   1.000
_cell.length_c   1.000
_cell.angle_alpha   90.00
_cell.angle_beta   90.00
_cell.angle_gamma   90.00
#
_symmetry.space_group_name_H-M   'P 1'
#
loop_
_entity.id
_entity.type
_entity.pdbx_description
1 polymer ?
#
loop_
_entity_poly.entity_id
_entity_poly.type
_entity_poly.pdbx_seq_one_letter_code
_entity_poly.pdbx_strand_id
1 'polypeptide(L)'
;MKYYRETLAVAQRILIELGRRQRSLIFWSIFPISILLINGLILTERGKISIAKALEIAAPSTLVGAALFFSCLGGTVATVVAEREQLTLKRLFISPLSGTSYFMGIFFAHSCIAAGQTILVYTVSAFLGAKIRGSVSLGILIIILSIITYIGVGFILGTQLARRTEDVNALVATFGVPLLILGGAFLPTSLFSKRLLDIAKYNPIYHMNEALLGVWANGDSFAKIQDHFWFLFLFALVTIVIGWLSYQRMLRVERKL
;
A
#
# COMPACT_ATOMS: atom_id res chain seq x y z
N MET A 1 -27.73 -0.40 -9.17
CA MET A 1 -27.41 1.06 -9.12
C MET A 1 -27.25 1.61 -7.71
N LYS A 2 -28.04 1.18 -6.71
CA LYS A 2 -27.97 1.70 -5.32
C LYS A 2 -26.58 1.52 -4.69
N TYR A 3 -26.05 0.30 -4.63
CA TYR A 3 -24.76 -0.01 -4.03
C TYR A 3 -23.56 0.78 -4.63
N TYR A 4 -23.56 0.97 -5.95
CA TYR A 4 -22.52 1.76 -6.62
C TYR A 4 -22.53 3.23 -6.17
N ARG A 5 -23.71 3.85 -6.08
CA ARG A 5 -23.84 5.25 -5.63
C ARG A 5 -23.42 5.41 -4.17
N GLU A 6 -23.78 4.47 -3.33
CA GLU A 6 -23.37 4.43 -1.91
C GLU A 6 -21.85 4.31 -1.77
N THR A 7 -21.23 3.36 -2.49
CA THR A 7 -19.77 3.17 -2.52
C THR A 7 -19.04 4.43 -2.95
N LEU A 8 -19.51 5.05 -4.03
CA LEU A 8 -18.90 6.28 -4.55
C LEU A 8 -19.04 7.44 -3.55
N ALA A 9 -20.20 7.59 -2.91
CA ALA A 9 -20.42 8.63 -1.92
C ALA A 9 -19.49 8.48 -0.70
N VAL A 10 -19.26 7.25 -0.22
CA VAL A 10 -18.31 6.96 0.86
C VAL A 10 -16.88 7.27 0.43
N ALA A 11 -16.46 6.80 -0.75
CA ALA A 11 -15.13 7.08 -1.26
C ALA A 11 -14.89 8.59 -1.43
N GLN A 12 -15.85 9.30 -2.01
CA GLN A 12 -15.78 10.76 -2.19
C GLN A 12 -15.69 11.48 -0.84
N ARG A 13 -16.45 11.07 0.17
CA ARG A 13 -16.38 11.65 1.53
C ARG A 13 -14.97 11.52 2.09
N ILE A 14 -14.39 10.32 2.04
CA ILE A 14 -13.04 10.06 2.56
C ILE A 14 -11.99 10.90 1.81
N LEU A 15 -12.08 10.96 0.48
CA LEU A 15 -11.15 11.73 -0.34
C LEU A 15 -11.28 13.25 -0.07
N ILE A 16 -12.50 13.78 0.09
CA ILE A 16 -12.74 15.19 0.44
C ILE A 16 -12.19 15.47 1.85
N GLU A 17 -12.45 14.60 2.83
CA GLU A 17 -11.94 14.75 4.19
C GLU A 17 -10.41 14.78 4.20
N LEU A 18 -9.77 13.86 3.47
CA LEU A 18 -8.33 13.85 3.31
C LEU A 18 -7.82 15.12 2.61
N GLY A 19 -8.50 15.56 1.54
CA GLY A 19 -8.18 16.78 0.80
C GLY A 19 -8.21 18.05 1.67
N ARG A 20 -9.10 18.09 2.65
CA ARG A 20 -9.16 19.18 3.64
C ARG A 20 -8.02 19.15 4.65
N ARG A 21 -7.40 17.99 4.88
CA ARG A 21 -6.22 17.81 5.76
C ARG A 21 -4.93 18.02 4.97
N GLN A 22 -4.73 19.23 4.42
CA GLN A 22 -3.59 19.57 3.56
C GLN A 22 -2.23 19.15 4.14
N ARG A 23 -2.03 19.31 5.46
CA ARG A 23 -0.80 18.88 6.13
C ARG A 23 -0.52 17.38 5.94
N SER A 24 -1.53 16.54 6.07
CA SER A 24 -1.38 15.09 5.86
C SER A 24 -1.02 14.77 4.41
N LEU A 25 -1.63 15.43 3.43
CA LEU A 25 -1.31 15.25 2.01
C LEU A 25 0.13 15.67 1.70
N ILE A 26 0.59 16.78 2.27
CA ILE A 26 1.97 17.27 2.11
C ILE A 26 2.95 16.20 2.65
N PHE A 27 2.73 15.70 3.88
CA PHE A 27 3.59 14.66 4.45
C PHE A 27 3.57 13.37 3.63
N TRP A 28 2.41 12.95 3.15
CA TRP A 28 2.28 11.75 2.31
C TRP A 28 2.96 11.91 0.94
N SER A 29 3.16 13.14 0.47
CA SER A 29 3.87 13.43 -0.78
C SER A 29 5.38 13.60 -0.55
N ILE A 30 5.76 14.35 0.47
CA ILE A 30 7.17 14.64 0.77
C ILE A 30 7.91 13.37 1.17
N PHE A 31 7.31 12.52 2.01
CA PHE A 31 7.98 11.33 2.54
C PHE A 31 8.46 10.36 1.43
N PRO A 32 7.61 9.88 0.51
CA PRO A 32 8.08 9.00 -0.56
C PRO A 32 9.04 9.69 -1.53
N ILE A 33 8.88 10.99 -1.81
CA ILE A 33 9.83 11.73 -2.65
C ILE A 33 11.21 11.80 -1.97
N SER A 34 11.25 12.08 -0.67
CA SER A 34 12.51 12.13 0.08
C SER A 34 13.22 10.77 0.08
N ILE A 35 12.48 9.68 0.32
CA ILE A 35 13.02 8.31 0.26
C ILE A 35 13.52 7.97 -1.15
N LEU A 36 12.77 8.34 -2.19
CA LEU A 36 13.18 8.14 -3.59
C LEU A 36 14.52 8.82 -3.88
N LEU A 37 14.63 10.10 -3.52
CA LEU A 37 15.84 10.89 -3.80
C LEU A 37 17.03 10.40 -2.98
N ILE A 38 16.83 10.11 -1.69
CA ILE A 38 17.91 9.58 -0.82
C ILE A 38 18.41 8.23 -1.35
N ASN A 39 17.51 7.30 -1.66
CA ASN A 39 17.89 6.00 -2.23
C ASN A 39 18.55 6.16 -3.60
N GLY A 40 18.03 7.06 -4.44
CA GLY A 40 18.65 7.38 -5.73
C GLY A 40 20.08 7.90 -5.59
N LEU A 41 20.32 8.83 -4.67
CA LEU A 41 21.68 9.37 -4.41
C LEU A 41 22.62 8.30 -3.86
N ILE A 42 22.17 7.50 -2.87
CA ILE A 42 22.98 6.41 -2.31
C ILE A 42 23.39 5.40 -3.40
N LEU A 43 22.46 5.01 -4.26
CA LEU A 43 22.73 4.07 -5.35
C LEU A 43 23.64 4.69 -6.41
N THR A 44 23.53 5.98 -6.69
CA THR A 44 24.44 6.69 -7.61
C THR A 44 25.87 6.70 -7.08
N GLU A 45 26.07 7.08 -5.83
CA GLU A 45 27.39 7.18 -5.23
C GLU A 45 28.04 5.81 -5.01
N ARG A 46 27.32 4.86 -4.43
CA ARG A 46 27.86 3.51 -4.14
C ARG A 46 27.95 2.63 -5.38
N GLY A 47 26.96 2.69 -6.27
CA GLY A 47 26.90 1.88 -7.48
C GLY A 47 27.68 2.46 -8.65
N LYS A 48 28.18 3.71 -8.55
CA LYS A 48 28.82 4.46 -9.65
C LYS A 48 27.99 4.44 -10.95
N ILE A 49 26.67 4.53 -10.79
CA ILE A 49 25.68 4.53 -11.89
C ILE A 49 25.08 5.94 -12.03
N SER A 50 24.49 6.22 -13.20
CA SER A 50 23.79 7.50 -13.40
C SER A 50 22.58 7.62 -12.46
N ILE A 51 22.23 8.85 -12.09
CA ILE A 51 21.05 9.13 -11.24
C ILE A 51 19.77 8.57 -11.87
N ALA A 52 19.61 8.62 -13.19
CA ALA A 52 18.49 8.04 -13.91
C ALA A 52 18.37 6.53 -13.65
N LYS A 53 19.49 5.79 -13.77
CA LYS A 53 19.52 4.33 -13.50
C LYS A 53 19.30 4.01 -12.03
N ALA A 54 19.85 4.82 -11.14
CA ALA A 54 19.63 4.68 -9.69
C ALA A 54 18.15 4.84 -9.33
N LEU A 55 17.47 5.81 -9.95
CA LEU A 55 16.02 6.02 -9.73
C LEU A 55 15.15 4.93 -10.37
N GLU A 56 15.55 4.34 -11.50
CA GLU A 56 14.87 3.16 -12.04
C GLU A 56 14.81 2.02 -11.01
N ILE A 57 15.89 1.84 -10.24
CA ILE A 57 16.01 0.80 -9.21
C ILE A 57 15.30 1.23 -7.91
N ALA A 58 15.38 2.50 -7.51
CA ALA A 58 14.82 3.00 -6.27
C ALA A 58 13.29 3.19 -6.30
N ALA A 59 12.71 3.50 -7.48
CA ALA A 59 11.29 3.81 -7.58
C ALA A 59 10.36 2.65 -7.18
N PRO A 60 10.58 1.39 -7.58
CA PRO A 60 9.77 0.26 -7.13
C PRO A 60 9.74 0.11 -5.61
N SER A 61 10.90 0.09 -4.96
CA SER A 61 11.01 -0.07 -3.50
C SER A 61 10.41 1.12 -2.74
N THR A 62 10.60 2.34 -3.26
CA THR A 62 9.99 3.55 -2.71
C THR A 62 8.46 3.50 -2.83
N LEU A 63 7.94 3.11 -3.99
CA LEU A 63 6.49 2.97 -4.18
C LEU A 63 5.91 1.95 -3.20
N VAL A 64 6.46 0.75 -3.16
CA VAL A 64 5.95 -0.33 -2.31
C VAL A 64 6.06 0.02 -0.82
N GLY A 65 7.22 0.52 -0.38
CA GLY A 65 7.51 0.75 1.04
C GLY A 65 7.08 2.12 1.56
N ALA A 66 7.46 3.20 0.89
CA ALA A 66 7.22 4.54 1.42
C ALA A 66 5.85 5.12 0.99
N ALA A 67 5.35 4.75 -0.18
CA ALA A 67 4.09 5.29 -0.68
C ALA A 67 2.89 4.39 -0.34
N LEU A 68 2.83 3.18 -0.89
CA LEU A 68 1.66 2.31 -0.76
C LEU A 68 1.49 1.75 0.65
N PHE A 69 2.56 1.38 1.35
CA PHE A 69 2.47 0.85 2.71
C PHE A 69 1.78 1.84 3.64
N PHE A 70 2.23 3.09 3.67
CA PHE A 70 1.66 4.10 4.56
C PHE A 70 0.29 4.60 4.10
N SER A 71 0.06 4.76 2.79
CA SER A 71 -1.22 5.26 2.28
C SER A 71 -2.32 4.19 2.24
N CYS A 72 -2.01 2.97 1.84
CA CYS A 72 -3.00 1.89 1.75
C CYS A 72 -3.16 1.14 3.06
N LEU A 73 -2.09 0.56 3.61
CA LEU A 73 -2.19 -0.21 4.84
C LEU A 73 -2.43 0.71 6.03
N GLY A 74 -1.52 1.64 6.29
CA GLY A 74 -1.63 2.59 7.40
C GLY A 74 -2.90 3.44 7.31
N GLY A 75 -3.20 3.96 6.12
CA GLY A 75 -4.41 4.75 5.86
C GLY A 75 -5.70 3.97 6.08
N THR A 76 -5.78 2.70 5.64
CA THR A 76 -6.96 1.85 5.88
C THR A 76 -7.14 1.56 7.37
N VAL A 77 -6.06 1.19 8.09
CA VAL A 77 -6.11 0.99 9.55
C VAL A 77 -6.62 2.25 10.24
N ALA A 78 -6.02 3.40 9.94
CA ALA A 78 -6.39 4.69 10.52
C ALA A 78 -7.87 5.06 10.24
N THR A 79 -8.34 4.83 9.01
CA THR A 79 -9.74 5.10 8.63
C THR A 79 -10.70 4.23 9.42
N VAL A 80 -10.47 2.91 9.48
CA VAL A 80 -11.33 1.96 10.20
C VAL A 80 -11.39 2.29 11.69
N VAL A 81 -10.24 2.62 12.30
CA VAL A 81 -10.15 2.97 13.73
C VAL A 81 -10.84 4.30 14.00
N ALA A 82 -10.58 5.34 13.20
CA ALA A 82 -11.20 6.65 13.36
C ALA A 82 -12.73 6.58 13.24
N GLU A 83 -13.27 5.77 12.33
CA GLU A 83 -14.71 5.55 12.18
C GLU A 83 -15.34 4.90 13.42
N ARG A 84 -14.59 4.05 14.13
CA ARG A 84 -15.04 3.47 15.40
C ARG A 84 -14.99 4.50 16.53
N GLU A 85 -13.89 5.21 16.71
CA GLU A 85 -13.72 6.23 17.75
C GLU A 85 -14.74 7.37 17.61
N GLN A 86 -15.03 7.80 16.39
CA GLN A 86 -16.00 8.89 16.11
C GLN A 86 -17.45 8.41 16.12
N LEU A 87 -17.70 7.14 16.46
CA LEU A 87 -19.04 6.52 16.44
C LEU A 87 -19.76 6.64 15.09
N THR A 88 -19.01 6.85 14.01
CA THR A 88 -19.58 6.94 12.66
C THR A 88 -20.26 5.63 12.25
N LEU A 89 -19.73 4.49 12.69
CA LEU A 89 -20.35 3.19 12.49
C LEU A 89 -21.74 3.10 13.14
N LYS A 90 -21.97 3.69 14.33
CA LYS A 90 -23.30 3.73 14.96
C LYS A 90 -24.31 4.53 14.12
N ARG A 91 -23.87 5.64 13.53
CA ARG A 91 -24.69 6.43 12.59
C ARG A 91 -24.99 5.63 11.30
N LEU A 92 -24.07 4.78 10.88
CA LEU A 92 -24.25 3.91 9.72
C LEU A 92 -25.37 2.89 9.93
N PHE A 93 -25.56 2.38 11.16
CA PHE A 93 -26.61 1.40 11.47
C PHE A 93 -28.01 1.97 11.40
N ILE A 94 -28.17 3.27 11.57
CA ILE A 94 -29.46 3.98 11.40
C ILE A 94 -29.64 4.55 9.98
N SER A 95 -28.63 4.44 9.13
CA SER A 95 -28.63 4.86 7.73
C SER A 95 -29.00 3.68 6.81
N PRO A 96 -29.60 3.92 5.64
CA PRO A 96 -29.87 2.88 4.65
C PRO A 96 -28.60 2.35 3.94
N LEU A 97 -27.41 2.79 4.36
CA LEU A 97 -26.13 2.44 3.76
C LEU A 97 -25.74 1.00 4.11
N SER A 98 -25.32 0.21 3.11
CA SER A 98 -24.88 -1.15 3.35
C SER A 98 -23.43 -1.22 3.84
N GLY A 99 -23.12 -2.18 4.74
CA GLY A 99 -21.73 -2.42 5.18
C GLY A 99 -20.81 -2.78 4.02
N THR A 100 -21.31 -3.44 2.98
CA THR A 100 -20.57 -3.76 1.75
C THR A 100 -20.19 -2.49 1.00
N SER A 101 -21.13 -1.58 0.80
CA SER A 101 -20.87 -0.31 0.13
C SER A 101 -19.84 0.53 0.89
N TYR A 102 -19.87 0.45 2.21
CA TYR A 102 -18.91 1.16 3.05
C TYR A 102 -17.51 0.58 2.95
N PHE A 103 -17.36 -0.74 3.05
CA PHE A 103 -16.09 -1.44 2.83
C PHE A 103 -15.49 -1.09 1.46
N MET A 104 -16.29 -1.21 0.40
CA MET A 104 -15.86 -0.87 -0.96
C MET A 104 -15.54 0.61 -1.10
N GLY A 105 -16.22 1.49 -0.38
CA GLY A 105 -15.93 2.92 -0.38
C GLY A 105 -14.55 3.24 0.22
N ILE A 106 -14.20 2.64 1.35
CA ILE A 106 -12.86 2.74 1.94
C ILE A 106 -11.82 2.17 0.97
N PHE A 107 -12.09 0.98 0.40
CA PHE A 107 -11.21 0.34 -0.57
C PHE A 107 -10.91 1.27 -1.77
N PHE A 108 -11.93 1.81 -2.41
CA PHE A 108 -11.75 2.71 -3.56
C PHE A 108 -11.07 4.03 -3.19
N ALA A 109 -11.38 4.60 -2.02
CA ALA A 109 -10.71 5.83 -1.58
C ALA A 109 -9.20 5.63 -1.46
N HIS A 110 -8.75 4.57 -0.77
CA HIS A 110 -7.33 4.27 -0.62
C HIS A 110 -6.67 3.82 -1.93
N SER A 111 -7.41 3.16 -2.83
CA SER A 111 -6.91 2.86 -4.18
C SER A 111 -6.69 4.12 -5.01
N CYS A 112 -7.55 5.13 -4.91
CA CYS A 112 -7.34 6.42 -5.57
C CYS A 112 -6.09 7.15 -5.02
N ILE A 113 -5.90 7.12 -3.70
CA ILE A 113 -4.70 7.70 -3.08
C ILE A 113 -3.44 6.98 -3.57
N ALA A 114 -3.47 5.64 -3.62
CA ALA A 114 -2.38 4.82 -4.15
C ALA A 114 -2.04 5.13 -5.60
N ALA A 115 -3.05 5.33 -6.44
CA ALA A 115 -2.85 5.75 -7.83
C ALA A 115 -2.15 7.11 -7.90
N GLY A 116 -2.58 8.08 -7.08
CA GLY A 116 -1.92 9.38 -6.96
C GLY A 116 -0.45 9.26 -6.51
N GLN A 117 -0.16 8.42 -5.52
CA GLN A 117 1.19 8.14 -5.05
C GLN A 117 2.06 7.47 -6.14
N THR A 118 1.49 6.54 -6.89
CA THR A 118 2.17 5.88 -8.01
C THR A 118 2.56 6.90 -9.07
N ILE A 119 1.61 7.75 -9.48
CA ILE A 119 1.86 8.84 -10.43
C ILE A 119 2.94 9.77 -9.90
N LEU A 120 2.89 10.17 -8.64
CA LEU A 120 3.85 11.06 -8.01
C LEU A 120 5.28 10.50 -8.07
N VAL A 121 5.49 9.27 -7.59
CA VAL A 121 6.82 8.63 -7.54
C VAL A 121 7.41 8.48 -8.95
N TYR A 122 6.62 7.96 -9.89
CA TYR A 122 7.13 7.73 -11.24
C TYR A 122 7.26 9.02 -12.07
N THR A 123 6.44 10.02 -11.83
CA THR A 123 6.60 11.34 -12.47
C THR A 123 7.91 11.99 -12.01
N VAL A 124 8.20 12.01 -10.71
CA VAL A 124 9.47 12.56 -10.20
C VAL A 124 10.66 11.77 -10.76
N SER A 125 10.58 10.43 -10.79
CA SER A 125 11.63 9.60 -11.37
C SER A 125 11.85 9.90 -12.85
N ALA A 126 10.78 10.07 -13.62
CA ALA A 126 10.84 10.36 -15.06
C ALA A 126 11.42 11.75 -15.34
N PHE A 127 11.08 12.76 -14.55
CA PHE A 127 11.70 14.10 -14.67
C PHE A 127 13.22 14.08 -14.45
N LEU A 128 13.71 13.13 -13.66
CA LEU A 128 15.16 12.92 -13.43
C LEU A 128 15.77 11.90 -14.39
N GLY A 129 15.05 11.54 -15.47
CA GLY A 129 15.55 10.74 -16.57
C GLY A 129 15.35 9.23 -16.44
N ALA A 130 14.72 8.75 -15.37
CA ALA A 130 14.42 7.32 -15.21
C ALA A 130 13.38 6.85 -16.24
N LYS A 131 13.54 5.61 -16.73
CA LYS A 131 12.66 5.01 -17.73
C LYS A 131 12.06 3.70 -17.23
N ILE A 132 10.83 3.43 -17.61
CA ILE A 132 10.22 2.12 -17.46
C ILE A 132 10.73 1.24 -18.61
N ARG A 133 11.37 0.10 -18.26
CA ARG A 133 12.03 -0.77 -19.25
C ARG A 133 11.15 -1.90 -19.76
N GLY A 134 10.26 -2.39 -18.92
CA GLY A 134 9.41 -3.54 -19.24
C GLY A 134 7.94 -3.19 -19.48
N SER A 135 7.08 -4.19 -19.38
CA SER A 135 5.65 -4.05 -19.63
C SER A 135 4.98 -3.14 -18.61
N VAL A 136 4.39 -2.04 -19.08
CA VAL A 136 3.62 -1.10 -18.24
C VAL A 136 2.39 -1.78 -17.66
N SER A 137 1.68 -2.58 -18.46
CA SER A 137 0.47 -3.27 -18.01
C SER A 137 0.75 -4.31 -16.92
N LEU A 138 1.85 -5.06 -17.04
CA LEU A 138 2.27 -6.02 -16.03
C LEU A 138 2.65 -5.32 -14.71
N GLY A 139 3.39 -4.23 -14.78
CA GLY A 139 3.71 -3.44 -13.59
C GLY A 139 2.46 -2.84 -12.92
N ILE A 140 1.52 -2.32 -13.70
CA ILE A 140 0.23 -1.85 -13.16
C ILE A 140 -0.52 -2.98 -12.45
N LEU A 141 -0.53 -4.18 -13.00
CA LEU A 141 -1.17 -5.35 -12.38
C LEU A 141 -0.52 -5.71 -11.03
N ILE A 142 0.82 -5.67 -10.96
CA ILE A 142 1.55 -5.89 -9.70
C ILE A 142 1.19 -4.80 -8.66
N ILE A 143 1.09 -3.54 -9.08
CA ILE A 143 0.68 -2.44 -8.22
C ILE A 143 -0.74 -2.65 -7.69
N ILE A 144 -1.68 -3.06 -8.54
CA ILE A 144 -3.06 -3.38 -8.15
C ILE A 144 -3.08 -4.49 -7.10
N LEU A 145 -2.34 -5.59 -7.31
CA LEU A 145 -2.22 -6.67 -6.33
C LEU A 145 -1.62 -6.19 -5.00
N SER A 146 -0.62 -5.31 -5.06
CA SER A 146 -0.01 -4.71 -3.88
C SER A 146 -1.01 -3.84 -3.10
N ILE A 147 -1.81 -3.03 -3.80
CA ILE A 147 -2.87 -2.21 -3.21
C ILE A 147 -3.92 -3.09 -2.52
N ILE A 148 -4.40 -4.13 -3.21
CA ILE A 148 -5.38 -5.08 -2.66
C ILE A 148 -4.83 -5.73 -1.38
N THR A 149 -3.58 -6.18 -1.43
CA THR A 149 -2.89 -6.80 -0.29
C THR A 149 -2.82 -5.83 0.91
N TYR A 150 -2.31 -4.62 0.69
CA TYR A 150 -2.15 -3.65 1.77
C TYR A 150 -3.49 -3.21 2.38
N ILE A 151 -4.50 -2.97 1.56
CA ILE A 151 -5.84 -2.62 2.04
C ILE A 151 -6.46 -3.80 2.78
N GLY A 152 -6.33 -5.03 2.26
CA GLY A 152 -6.83 -6.25 2.92
C GLY A 152 -6.21 -6.45 4.30
N VAL A 153 -4.87 -6.35 4.41
CA VAL A 153 -4.16 -6.40 5.69
C VAL A 153 -4.58 -5.23 6.58
N GLY A 154 -4.74 -4.02 6.02
CA GLY A 154 -5.22 -2.85 6.74
C GLY A 154 -6.58 -3.05 7.39
N PHE A 155 -7.52 -3.68 6.69
CA PHE A 155 -8.83 -4.05 7.27
C PHE A 155 -8.69 -5.08 8.41
N ILE A 156 -7.83 -6.09 8.25
CA ILE A 156 -7.60 -7.09 9.31
C ILE A 156 -7.06 -6.40 10.57
N LEU A 157 -6.01 -5.60 10.42
CA LEU A 157 -5.37 -4.91 11.55
C LEU A 157 -6.32 -3.90 12.21
N GLY A 158 -7.00 -3.07 11.41
CA GLY A 158 -7.91 -2.04 11.90
C GLY A 158 -9.16 -2.59 12.59
N THR A 159 -9.63 -3.78 12.18
CA THR A 159 -10.83 -4.37 12.77
C THR A 159 -10.54 -5.29 13.96
N GLN A 160 -9.38 -5.97 14.00
CA GLN A 160 -9.09 -7.00 14.99
C GLN A 160 -8.08 -6.55 16.05
N LEU A 161 -7.08 -5.74 15.70
CA LEU A 161 -5.97 -5.40 16.58
C LEU A 161 -6.03 -3.96 17.07
N ALA A 162 -6.11 -2.98 16.20
CA ALA A 162 -6.15 -1.57 16.58
C ALA A 162 -7.54 -1.20 17.11
N ARG A 163 -7.58 -0.60 18.29
CA ARG A 163 -8.82 -0.09 18.92
C ARG A 163 -8.85 1.43 18.99
N ARG A 164 -7.69 2.05 19.07
CA ARG A 164 -7.49 3.50 19.18
C ARG A 164 -6.51 3.98 18.12
N THR A 165 -6.56 5.26 17.79
CA THR A 165 -5.64 5.88 16.83
C THR A 165 -4.18 5.72 17.25
N GLU A 166 -3.88 5.70 18.55
CA GLU A 166 -2.54 5.47 19.11
C GLU A 166 -2.02 4.06 18.79
N ASP A 167 -2.89 3.03 18.82
CA ASP A 167 -2.53 1.65 18.49
C ASP A 167 -2.06 1.53 17.03
N VAL A 168 -2.59 2.36 16.13
CA VAL A 168 -2.25 2.34 14.70
C VAL A 168 -0.76 2.59 14.51
N ASN A 169 -0.23 3.65 15.13
CA ASN A 169 1.18 4.00 15.01
C ASN A 169 2.07 2.93 15.62
N ALA A 170 1.70 2.38 16.77
CA ALA A 170 2.44 1.30 17.43
C ALA A 170 2.49 0.04 16.55
N LEU A 171 1.36 -0.39 15.99
CA LEU A 171 1.30 -1.56 15.10
C LEU A 171 2.11 -1.37 13.82
N VAL A 172 1.95 -0.21 13.16
CA VAL A 172 2.67 0.11 11.93
C VAL A 172 4.17 0.18 12.17
N ALA A 173 4.61 0.78 13.28
CA ALA A 173 6.04 0.86 13.60
C ALA A 173 6.62 -0.50 14.02
N THR A 174 5.96 -1.21 14.95
CA THR A 174 6.52 -2.44 15.53
C THR A 174 6.59 -3.60 14.54
N PHE A 175 5.56 -3.79 13.73
CA PHE A 175 5.50 -4.90 12.77
C PHE A 175 5.81 -4.46 11.35
N GLY A 176 5.35 -3.27 10.96
CA GLY A 176 5.49 -2.78 9.59
C GLY A 176 6.92 -2.46 9.21
N VAL A 177 7.66 -1.72 10.06
CA VAL A 177 9.05 -1.32 9.72
C VAL A 177 9.98 -2.53 9.56
N PRO A 178 9.99 -3.54 10.44
CA PRO A 178 10.77 -4.76 10.20
C PRO A 178 10.38 -5.49 8.92
N LEU A 179 9.09 -5.57 8.59
CA LEU A 179 8.63 -6.19 7.34
C LEU A 179 9.06 -5.38 6.11
N LEU A 180 9.07 -4.05 6.18
CA LEU A 180 9.56 -3.18 5.10
C LEU A 180 11.06 -3.36 4.87
N ILE A 181 11.85 -3.48 5.93
CA ILE A 181 13.29 -3.74 5.83
C ILE A 181 13.52 -5.10 5.17
N LEU A 182 12.89 -6.17 5.70
CA LEU A 182 12.97 -7.52 5.15
C LEU A 182 12.41 -7.63 3.72
N GLY A 183 11.48 -6.77 3.36
CA GLY A 183 10.90 -6.69 2.02
C GLY A 183 11.76 -5.96 1.00
N GLY A 184 12.92 -5.43 1.40
CA GLY A 184 13.80 -4.69 0.48
C GLY A 184 13.33 -3.26 0.19
N ALA A 185 12.37 -2.73 0.95
CA ALA A 185 11.81 -1.40 0.70
C ALA A 185 12.75 -0.26 1.14
N PHE A 186 13.54 -0.48 2.20
CA PHE A 186 14.52 0.49 2.69
C PHE A 186 15.97 0.02 2.52
N LEU A 187 16.20 -1.28 2.45
CA LEU A 187 17.50 -1.88 2.24
C LEU A 187 17.39 -2.81 1.02
N PRO A 188 18.22 -2.62 -0.02
CA PRO A 188 18.21 -3.50 -1.19
C PRO A 188 18.45 -4.97 -0.80
N THR A 189 17.64 -5.87 -1.33
CA THR A 189 17.72 -7.32 -1.08
C THR A 189 19.06 -7.91 -1.51
N SER A 190 19.76 -7.26 -2.44
CA SER A 190 21.13 -7.63 -2.86
C SER A 190 22.17 -7.57 -1.74
N LEU A 191 21.88 -6.87 -0.64
CA LEU A 191 22.73 -6.79 0.55
C LEU A 191 22.40 -7.88 1.58
N PHE A 192 21.37 -8.69 1.35
CA PHE A 192 20.93 -9.67 2.32
C PHE A 192 21.80 -10.93 2.28
N SER A 193 22.09 -11.47 3.46
CA SER A 193 22.67 -12.81 3.56
C SER A 193 21.67 -13.88 3.07
N LYS A 194 22.16 -15.06 2.70
CA LYS A 194 21.30 -16.17 2.25
C LYS A 194 20.19 -16.48 3.25
N ARG A 195 20.51 -16.50 4.55
CA ARG A 195 19.51 -16.75 5.62
C ARG A 195 18.41 -15.69 5.64
N LEU A 196 18.79 -14.42 5.44
CA LEU A 196 17.85 -13.31 5.45
C LEU A 196 16.93 -13.35 4.22
N LEU A 197 17.49 -13.71 3.05
CA LEU A 197 16.69 -13.94 1.83
C LEU A 197 15.69 -15.08 2.01
N ASP A 198 16.10 -16.17 2.67
CA ASP A 198 15.19 -17.31 2.92
C ASP A 198 13.99 -16.90 3.81
N ILE A 199 14.20 -15.98 4.75
CA ILE A 199 13.11 -15.41 5.57
C ILE A 199 12.28 -14.42 4.72
N ALA A 200 12.94 -13.58 3.93
CA ALA A 200 12.27 -12.58 3.09
C ALA A 200 11.27 -13.19 2.09
N LYS A 201 11.51 -14.41 1.62
CA LYS A 201 10.60 -15.16 0.71
C LYS A 201 9.20 -15.41 1.28
N TYR A 202 9.00 -15.30 2.58
CA TYR A 202 7.67 -15.39 3.20
C TYR A 202 7.00 -14.03 3.37
N ASN A 203 7.70 -12.94 3.02
CA ASN A 203 7.21 -11.57 3.19
C ASN A 203 6.56 -11.07 1.89
N PRO A 204 5.27 -10.71 1.90
CA PRO A 204 4.60 -10.19 0.70
C PRO A 204 5.26 -8.93 0.13
N ILE A 205 5.84 -8.08 0.98
CA ILE A 205 6.52 -6.85 0.56
C ILE A 205 7.76 -7.17 -0.30
N TYR A 206 8.47 -8.24 0.02
CA TYR A 206 9.56 -8.76 -0.80
C TYR A 206 9.09 -9.09 -2.22
N HIS A 207 7.99 -9.82 -2.34
CA HIS A 207 7.44 -10.19 -3.65
C HIS A 207 6.90 -8.98 -4.42
N MET A 208 6.28 -8.01 -3.75
CA MET A 208 5.86 -6.75 -4.38
C MET A 208 7.04 -6.01 -4.98
N ASN A 209 8.11 -5.88 -4.18
CA ASN A 209 9.31 -5.14 -4.58
C ASN A 209 10.06 -5.85 -5.71
N GLU A 210 10.37 -7.15 -5.57
CA GLU A 210 11.11 -7.90 -6.57
C GLU A 210 10.35 -8.02 -7.90
N ALA A 211 9.03 -8.24 -7.85
CA ALA A 211 8.21 -8.28 -9.06
C ALA A 211 8.21 -6.93 -9.80
N LEU A 212 8.01 -5.83 -9.09
CA LEU A 212 7.95 -4.50 -9.70
C LEU A 212 9.32 -4.05 -10.19
N LEU A 213 10.38 -4.30 -9.41
CA LEU A 213 11.78 -4.04 -9.79
C LEU A 213 12.14 -4.85 -11.05
N GLY A 214 11.81 -6.14 -11.08
CA GLY A 214 12.05 -7.01 -12.22
C GLY A 214 11.41 -6.46 -13.49
N VAL A 215 10.12 -6.14 -13.43
CA VAL A 215 9.41 -5.66 -14.62
C VAL A 215 9.84 -4.25 -15.02
N TRP A 216 9.83 -3.27 -14.13
CA TRP A 216 9.98 -1.87 -14.54
C TRP A 216 11.42 -1.35 -14.56
N ALA A 217 12.32 -1.91 -13.76
CA ALA A 217 13.74 -1.50 -13.76
C ALA A 217 14.63 -2.42 -14.60
N ASN A 218 14.37 -3.74 -14.61
CA ASN A 218 15.18 -4.70 -15.34
C ASN A 218 14.60 -5.08 -16.71
N GLY A 219 13.29 -4.86 -16.95
CA GLY A 219 12.62 -5.25 -18.17
C GLY A 219 12.27 -6.74 -18.25
N ASP A 220 12.16 -7.40 -17.09
CA ASP A 220 11.88 -8.83 -17.02
C ASP A 220 10.50 -9.17 -17.55
N SER A 221 10.40 -10.32 -18.23
CA SER A 221 9.15 -10.88 -18.71
C SER A 221 8.36 -11.56 -17.57
N PHE A 222 7.06 -11.83 -17.82
CA PHE A 222 6.21 -12.54 -16.86
C PHE A 222 6.82 -13.86 -16.39
N ALA A 223 7.42 -14.64 -17.30
CA ALA A 223 8.03 -15.93 -16.98
C ALA A 223 9.11 -15.84 -15.90
N LYS A 224 9.79 -14.70 -15.78
CA LYS A 224 10.87 -14.50 -14.81
C LYS A 224 10.34 -14.07 -13.44
N ILE A 225 9.20 -13.39 -13.39
CA ILE A 225 8.61 -12.87 -12.15
C ILE A 225 7.40 -13.69 -11.68
N GLN A 226 7.07 -14.80 -12.37
CA GLN A 226 5.84 -15.57 -12.14
C GLN A 226 5.68 -16.05 -10.70
N ASP A 227 6.76 -16.46 -10.03
CA ASP A 227 6.70 -16.95 -8.65
C ASP A 227 6.29 -15.83 -7.69
N HIS A 228 6.84 -14.62 -7.88
CA HIS A 228 6.46 -13.43 -7.13
C HIS A 228 5.01 -13.05 -7.42
N PHE A 229 4.60 -13.12 -8.69
CA PHE A 229 3.24 -12.79 -9.12
C PHE A 229 2.19 -13.71 -8.50
N TRP A 230 2.39 -15.03 -8.56
CA TRP A 230 1.44 -15.98 -8.02
C TRP A 230 1.36 -15.93 -6.50
N PHE A 231 2.48 -15.72 -5.83
CA PHE A 231 2.49 -15.46 -4.39
C PHE A 231 1.63 -14.24 -4.04
N LEU A 232 1.85 -13.12 -4.73
CA LEU A 232 1.08 -11.90 -4.52
C LEU A 232 -0.40 -12.06 -4.83
N PHE A 233 -0.73 -12.74 -5.92
CA PHE A 233 -2.11 -12.99 -6.31
C PHE A 233 -2.87 -13.77 -5.22
N LEU A 234 -2.27 -14.86 -4.76
CA LEU A 234 -2.86 -15.69 -3.70
C LEU A 234 -2.96 -14.88 -2.39
N PHE A 235 -1.90 -14.18 -2.02
CA PHE A 235 -1.86 -13.39 -0.80
C PHE A 235 -2.86 -12.23 -0.83
N ALA A 236 -3.01 -11.55 -1.95
CA ALA A 236 -4.02 -10.50 -2.16
C ALA A 236 -5.45 -11.05 -2.01
N LEU A 237 -5.73 -12.20 -2.64
CA LEU A 237 -7.03 -12.86 -2.53
C LEU A 237 -7.35 -13.24 -1.08
N VAL A 238 -6.41 -13.86 -0.39
CA VAL A 238 -6.58 -14.28 1.01
C VAL A 238 -6.80 -13.08 1.93
N THR A 239 -5.98 -12.05 1.80
CA THR A 239 -6.05 -10.87 2.68
C THR A 239 -7.32 -10.05 2.47
N ILE A 240 -7.78 -9.89 1.22
CA ILE A 240 -9.02 -9.13 0.97
C ILE A 240 -10.25 -9.89 1.46
N VAL A 241 -10.28 -11.22 1.32
CA VAL A 241 -11.38 -12.05 1.83
C VAL A 241 -11.40 -12.05 3.36
N ILE A 242 -10.26 -12.26 4.01
CA ILE A 242 -10.16 -12.21 5.48
C ILE A 242 -10.47 -10.78 5.97
N GLY A 243 -9.98 -9.76 5.31
CA GLY A 243 -10.27 -8.36 5.63
C GLY A 243 -11.76 -8.05 5.56
N TRP A 244 -12.45 -8.51 4.52
CA TRP A 244 -13.89 -8.43 4.38
C TRP A 244 -14.63 -9.16 5.51
N LEU A 245 -14.27 -10.41 5.79
CA LEU A 245 -14.90 -11.19 6.86
C LEU A 245 -14.67 -10.57 8.24
N SER A 246 -13.47 -10.06 8.51
CA SER A 246 -13.10 -9.35 9.72
C SER A 246 -13.93 -8.08 9.91
N TYR A 247 -14.12 -7.33 8.83
CA TYR A 247 -14.95 -6.14 8.82
C TYR A 247 -16.42 -6.48 9.11
N GLN A 248 -16.98 -7.50 8.45
CA GLN A 248 -18.34 -7.97 8.71
C GLN A 248 -18.53 -8.43 10.15
N ARG A 249 -17.55 -9.12 10.72
CA ARG A 249 -17.55 -9.52 12.13
C ARG A 249 -17.59 -8.30 13.04
N MET A 250 -16.75 -7.31 12.79
CA MET A 250 -16.72 -6.05 13.53
C MET A 250 -18.12 -5.36 13.52
N LEU A 251 -18.72 -5.22 12.33
CA LEU A 251 -20.04 -4.61 12.21
C LEU A 251 -21.13 -5.33 13.03
N ARG A 252 -21.08 -6.67 13.08
CA ARG A 252 -22.03 -7.46 13.88
C ARG A 252 -21.86 -7.26 15.39
N VAL A 253 -20.61 -7.11 15.84
CA VAL A 253 -20.30 -6.86 17.26
C VAL A 253 -20.74 -5.46 17.67
N GLU A 254 -20.35 -4.44 16.91
CA GLU A 254 -20.69 -3.04 17.18
C GLU A 254 -22.21 -2.76 17.12
N ARG A 255 -22.96 -3.55 16.36
CA ARG A 255 -24.43 -3.45 16.26
C ARG A 255 -25.14 -3.96 17.53
N LYS A 256 -24.46 -4.77 18.35
CA LYS A 256 -25.03 -5.34 19.58
C LYS A 256 -24.70 -4.51 20.83
N LEU A 257 -23.79 -3.54 20.70
CA LEU A 257 -23.39 -2.58 21.72
C LEU A 257 -24.20 -1.27 21.59
#